data_b3a5cbd5e0c0d6ad68a52cb964b3d89d
#
_entry.id   b3a5cbd5e0c0d6ad68a52cb964b3d89d
#
_cell.length_a   1.000
_cell.length_b   1.000
_cell.length_c   1.000
_cell.angle_alpha   90.00
_cell.angle_beta   90.00
_cell.angle_gamma   90.00
#
_symmetry.space_group_name_H-M   'P 1'
#
loop_
_entity.id
_entity.type
_entity.pdbx_description
1 polymer ?
#
loop_
_entity_poly.entity_id
_entity_poly.type
_entity_poly.pdbx_seq_one_letter_code
_entity_poly.pdbx_strand_id
1 'polypeptide(L)'
;MCEEVLLNDIWSFYFHDPYDSKWTYESYNKICDLSSAQEFWGLTDLIKEKIQFGMFFLMREHVFPCWDDENNKVGGCVSIKVLKNDVVQFWEELCIRVLGETLLTEKYKQLWNFVNGISTSPKKHFCIIKLWIKTQDLSLKDCFNLPKYYHGEVVYRSNQESIDTDHLKNN
;
A
#
# COMPACT_ATOMS: atom_id res chain seq x y z
N MET A 1 -9.79 31.55 4.64
CA MET A 1 -10.15 30.10 4.64
C MET A 1 -9.20 29.39 3.70
N CYS A 2 -8.64 28.30 4.12
CA CYS A 2 -7.85 27.46 3.20
C CYS A 2 -8.84 26.64 2.36
N GLU A 3 -8.74 26.70 1.05
CA GLU A 3 -9.58 25.91 0.14
C GLU A 3 -9.22 24.44 0.28
N GLU A 4 -10.23 23.57 0.37
CA GLU A 4 -10.04 22.14 0.47
C GLU A 4 -9.55 21.58 -0.87
N VAL A 5 -8.44 20.84 -0.85
CA VAL A 5 -7.87 20.19 -2.03
C VAL A 5 -8.42 18.77 -2.13
N LEU A 6 -9.41 18.58 -2.98
CA LEU A 6 -10.05 17.27 -3.18
C LEU A 6 -9.14 16.32 -3.97
N LEU A 7 -9.18 15.04 -3.59
CA LEU A 7 -8.56 13.95 -4.34
C LEU A 7 -9.46 13.51 -5.50
N ASN A 8 -8.88 12.91 -6.54
CA ASN A 8 -9.65 12.38 -7.66
C ASN A 8 -10.46 11.12 -7.31
N ASP A 9 -9.95 10.36 -6.35
CA ASP A 9 -10.60 9.14 -5.84
C ASP A 9 -10.73 9.21 -4.32
N ILE A 10 -11.62 8.38 -3.76
CA ILE A 10 -11.71 8.12 -2.33
C ILE A 10 -10.80 6.93 -2.00
N TRP A 11 -10.00 7.08 -0.96
CA TRP A 11 -9.07 6.06 -0.47
C TRP A 11 -9.43 5.65 0.95
N SER A 12 -9.48 4.35 1.20
CA SER A 12 -9.74 3.80 2.54
C SER A 12 -8.43 3.44 3.23
N PHE A 13 -8.32 3.86 4.49
CA PHE A 13 -7.15 3.60 5.31
C PHE A 13 -7.46 2.58 6.39
N TYR A 14 -6.65 1.51 6.47
CA TYR A 14 -6.84 0.40 7.38
C TYR A 14 -5.60 0.17 8.24
N PHE A 15 -5.85 -0.40 9.42
CA PHE A 15 -4.83 -0.94 10.31
C PHE A 15 -5.11 -2.42 10.58
N HIS A 16 -4.06 -3.22 10.62
CA HIS A 16 -4.08 -4.60 11.11
C HIS A 16 -2.97 -4.75 12.16
N ASP A 17 -3.30 -5.36 13.30
CA ASP A 17 -2.32 -5.62 14.36
C ASP A 17 -1.28 -6.64 13.86
N PRO A 18 0.02 -6.31 13.80
CA PRO A 18 1.06 -7.23 13.34
C PRO A 18 1.24 -8.47 14.25
N TYR A 19 0.69 -8.44 15.46
CA TYR A 19 0.70 -9.57 16.38
C TYR A 19 -0.56 -10.43 16.30
N ASP A 20 -1.60 -9.99 15.60
CA ASP A 20 -2.78 -10.81 15.34
C ASP A 20 -2.49 -11.77 14.19
N SER A 21 -2.58 -13.07 14.49
CA SER A 21 -2.39 -14.12 13.47
C SER A 21 -3.64 -14.39 12.63
N LYS A 22 -4.77 -13.79 12.97
CA LYS A 22 -6.03 -13.92 12.23
C LYS A 22 -6.06 -12.94 11.08
N TRP A 23 -6.41 -13.43 9.90
CA TRP A 23 -6.55 -12.66 8.68
C TRP A 23 -7.99 -12.76 8.18
N THR A 24 -8.93 -12.35 9.03
CA THR A 24 -10.37 -12.27 8.72
C THR A 24 -10.77 -10.81 8.46
N TYR A 25 -11.94 -10.59 7.87
CA TYR A 25 -12.45 -9.23 7.63
C TYR A 25 -12.48 -8.39 8.91
N GLU A 26 -12.82 -9.02 10.04
CA GLU A 26 -12.93 -8.35 11.35
C GLU A 26 -11.57 -7.95 11.95
N SER A 27 -10.47 -8.59 11.52
CA SER A 27 -9.10 -8.27 11.99
C SER A 27 -8.53 -7.00 11.35
N TYR A 28 -9.13 -6.52 10.26
CA TYR A 28 -8.76 -5.25 9.63
C TYR A 28 -9.63 -4.12 10.19
N ASN A 29 -9.00 -3.14 10.81
CA ASN A 29 -9.68 -1.97 11.34
C ASN A 29 -9.65 -0.83 10.32
N LYS A 30 -10.79 -0.50 9.73
CA LYS A 30 -10.90 0.69 8.90
C LYS A 30 -10.82 1.93 9.78
N ILE A 31 -9.83 2.77 9.55
CA ILE A 31 -9.59 3.99 10.33
C ILE A 31 -10.44 5.14 9.77
N CYS A 32 -10.35 5.39 8.47
CA CYS A 32 -11.06 6.47 7.79
C CYS A 32 -11.06 6.27 6.27
N ASP A 33 -11.89 7.07 5.60
CA ASP A 33 -11.77 7.34 4.19
C ASP A 33 -11.09 8.71 4.00
N LEU A 34 -10.32 8.85 2.93
CA LEU A 34 -9.62 10.06 2.55
C LEU A 34 -10.15 10.55 1.21
N SER A 35 -10.67 11.76 1.19
CA SER A 35 -11.20 12.45 0.01
C SER A 35 -10.51 13.77 -0.28
N SER A 36 -9.65 14.23 0.65
CA SER A 36 -8.92 15.49 0.51
C SER A 36 -7.48 15.39 1.02
N ALA A 37 -6.64 16.31 0.58
CA ALA A 37 -5.26 16.42 1.04
C ALA A 37 -5.20 16.78 2.53
N GLN A 38 -6.14 17.57 3.03
CA GLN A 38 -6.21 17.97 4.44
C GLN A 38 -6.47 16.76 5.35
N GLU A 39 -7.37 15.85 4.96
CA GLU A 39 -7.63 14.61 5.68
C GLU A 39 -6.38 13.72 5.73
N PHE A 40 -5.65 13.62 4.62
CA PHE A 40 -4.39 12.87 4.57
C PHE A 40 -3.35 13.43 5.53
N TRP A 41 -3.14 14.75 5.55
CA TRP A 41 -2.15 15.35 6.45
C TRP A 41 -2.56 15.23 7.91
N GLY A 42 -3.85 15.39 8.23
CA GLY A 42 -4.37 15.14 9.58
C GLY A 42 -4.13 13.70 10.05
N LEU A 43 -4.38 12.71 9.18
CA LEU A 43 -4.09 11.31 9.46
C LEU A 43 -2.58 11.07 9.64
N THR A 44 -1.75 11.61 8.75
CA THR A 44 -0.29 11.43 8.80
C THR A 44 0.29 11.92 10.13
N ASP A 45 -0.13 13.07 10.62
CA ASP A 45 0.31 13.61 11.91
C ASP A 45 -0.03 12.69 13.09
N LEU A 46 -1.12 11.95 13.02
CA LEU A 46 -1.54 11.02 14.06
C LEU A 46 -0.79 9.67 14.03
N ILE A 47 -0.37 9.21 12.85
CA ILE A 47 0.15 7.85 12.68
C ILE A 47 1.65 7.76 12.37
N LYS A 48 2.32 8.85 11.99
CA LYS A 48 3.71 8.83 11.50
C LYS A 48 4.69 8.06 12.38
N GLU A 49 4.58 8.21 13.71
CA GLU A 49 5.45 7.49 14.65
C GLU A 49 5.10 5.99 14.76
N LYS A 50 3.91 5.59 14.33
CA LYS A 50 3.41 4.20 14.38
C LYS A 50 3.73 3.41 13.12
N ILE A 51 4.09 4.06 12.02
CA ILE A 51 4.36 3.42 10.72
C ILE A 51 5.43 2.34 10.83
N GLN A 52 6.43 2.52 11.68
CA GLN A 52 7.50 1.53 11.89
C GLN A 52 7.03 0.25 12.59
N PHE A 53 5.87 0.27 13.25
CA PHE A 53 5.44 -0.77 14.18
C PHE A 53 4.11 -1.42 13.82
N GLY A 54 3.27 -0.74 13.03
CA GLY A 54 1.95 -1.21 12.63
C GLY A 54 1.90 -1.71 11.18
N MET A 55 0.87 -2.49 10.86
CA MET A 55 0.51 -2.79 9.49
C MET A 55 -0.57 -1.82 9.03
N PHE A 56 -0.27 -1.04 8.00
CA PHE A 56 -1.19 -0.04 7.45
C PHE A 56 -1.42 -0.27 5.98
N PHE A 57 -2.64 0.02 5.54
CA PHE A 57 -3.08 -0.15 4.17
C PHE A 57 -3.79 1.13 3.71
N LEU A 58 -3.38 1.64 2.56
CA LEU A 58 -4.06 2.72 1.84
C LEU A 58 -4.57 2.12 0.53
N MET A 59 -5.87 1.86 0.45
CA MET A 59 -6.49 1.15 -0.67
C MET A 59 -7.57 2.01 -1.31
N ARG A 60 -7.83 1.82 -2.61
CA ARG A 60 -9.03 2.38 -3.22
C ARG A 60 -10.26 1.95 -2.42
N GLU A 61 -11.26 2.83 -2.30
CA GLU A 61 -12.45 2.62 -1.46
C GLU A 61 -13.13 1.26 -1.69
N HIS A 62 -13.20 0.80 -2.94
CA HIS A 62 -13.86 -0.45 -3.31
C HIS A 62 -12.97 -1.70 -3.22
N VAL A 63 -11.73 -1.57 -2.72
CA VAL A 63 -10.76 -2.67 -2.62
C VAL A 63 -10.45 -2.97 -1.16
N PHE A 64 -10.81 -4.16 -0.72
CA PHE A 64 -10.44 -4.62 0.61
C PHE A 64 -8.99 -5.11 0.63
N PRO A 65 -8.18 -4.84 1.69
CA PRO A 65 -6.75 -5.13 1.73
C PRO A 65 -6.41 -6.61 2.02
N CYS A 66 -7.02 -7.53 1.31
CA CYS A 66 -6.69 -8.96 1.38
C CYS A 66 -6.40 -9.52 -0.02
N TRP A 67 -5.64 -10.61 -0.09
CA TRP A 67 -5.21 -11.20 -1.36
C TRP A 67 -6.36 -11.80 -2.17
N ASP A 68 -7.38 -12.33 -1.51
CA ASP A 68 -8.54 -13.00 -2.10
C ASP A 68 -9.71 -12.05 -2.42
N ASP A 69 -9.57 -10.73 -2.14
CA ASP A 69 -10.53 -9.74 -2.65
C ASP A 69 -10.63 -9.82 -4.18
N GLU A 70 -11.84 -9.68 -4.71
CA GLU A 70 -12.12 -9.76 -6.14
C GLU A 70 -11.22 -8.88 -7.01
N ASN A 71 -10.83 -7.70 -6.48
CA ASN A 71 -9.95 -6.76 -7.17
C ASN A 71 -8.47 -7.11 -7.03
N ASN A 72 -8.08 -7.89 -6.02
CA ASN A 72 -6.69 -8.22 -5.73
C ASN A 72 -6.29 -9.61 -6.25
N LYS A 73 -7.18 -10.60 -6.22
CA LYS A 73 -6.85 -12.00 -6.53
C LYS A 73 -6.29 -12.22 -7.93
N VAL A 74 -6.67 -11.39 -8.89
CA VAL A 74 -6.21 -11.45 -10.30
C VAL A 74 -4.85 -10.82 -10.53
N GLY A 75 -4.33 -10.08 -9.55
CA GLY A 75 -3.07 -9.35 -9.65
C GLY A 75 -2.00 -9.86 -8.70
N GLY A 76 -1.24 -8.94 -8.16
CA GLY A 76 -0.14 -9.25 -7.24
C GLY A 76 0.34 -8.04 -6.46
N CYS A 77 1.44 -8.24 -5.76
CA CYS A 77 2.12 -7.20 -5.00
C CYS A 77 3.57 -7.06 -5.45
N VAL A 78 4.01 -5.82 -5.60
CA VAL A 78 5.43 -5.46 -5.73
C VAL A 78 5.92 -5.09 -4.34
N SER A 79 6.83 -5.89 -3.79
CA SER A 79 7.38 -5.73 -2.44
C SER A 79 8.67 -4.94 -2.47
N ILE A 80 8.79 -3.97 -1.57
CA ILE A 80 9.92 -3.05 -1.41
C ILE A 80 10.40 -3.18 0.03
N LYS A 81 11.68 -3.51 0.21
CA LYS A 81 12.31 -3.57 1.53
C LYS A 81 12.86 -2.21 1.91
N VAL A 82 12.37 -1.62 3.00
CA VAL A 82 12.78 -0.30 3.49
C VAL A 82 13.29 -0.40 4.92
N LEU A 83 14.43 0.20 5.23
CA LEU A 83 14.95 0.23 6.60
C LEU A 83 14.02 1.02 7.52
N LYS A 84 13.96 0.64 8.80
CA LYS A 84 13.06 1.31 9.77
C LYS A 84 13.31 2.81 9.90
N ASN A 85 14.55 3.24 9.79
CA ASN A 85 14.90 4.68 9.88
C ASN A 85 14.34 5.49 8.70
N ASP A 86 14.09 4.85 7.56
CA ASP A 86 13.68 5.52 6.32
C ASP A 86 12.16 5.34 6.05
N VAL A 87 11.51 4.37 6.72
CA VAL A 87 10.17 3.93 6.35
C VAL A 87 9.10 5.02 6.51
N VAL A 88 9.21 5.89 7.51
CA VAL A 88 8.22 6.97 7.73
C VAL A 88 8.22 7.92 6.54
N GLN A 89 9.40 8.41 6.15
CA GLN A 89 9.54 9.29 4.99
C GLN A 89 9.17 8.57 3.68
N PHE A 90 9.61 7.33 3.52
CA PHE A 90 9.33 6.53 2.33
C PHE A 90 7.82 6.29 2.15
N TRP A 91 7.14 5.93 3.22
CA TRP A 91 5.70 5.73 3.23
C TRP A 91 4.94 7.01 2.89
N GLU A 92 5.29 8.13 3.52
CA GLU A 92 4.68 9.44 3.26
C GLU A 92 4.83 9.84 1.79
N GLU A 93 6.04 9.73 1.23
CA GLU A 93 6.28 10.04 -0.18
C GLU A 93 5.48 9.14 -1.13
N LEU A 94 5.33 7.84 -0.81
CA LEU A 94 4.50 6.96 -1.63
C LEU A 94 3.01 7.30 -1.51
N CYS A 95 2.51 7.60 -0.31
CA CYS A 95 1.13 8.04 -0.12
C CYS A 95 0.83 9.28 -0.96
N ILE A 96 1.71 10.28 -0.93
CA ILE A 96 1.57 11.50 -1.75
C ILE A 96 1.48 11.15 -3.24
N ARG A 97 2.34 10.24 -3.72
CA ARG A 97 2.32 9.81 -5.12
C ARG A 97 1.08 9.01 -5.50
N VAL A 98 0.56 8.20 -4.59
CA VAL A 98 -0.70 7.47 -4.78
C VAL A 98 -1.88 8.44 -4.84
N LEU A 99 -2.01 9.31 -3.85
CA LEU A 99 -3.13 10.26 -3.76
C LEU A 99 -3.09 11.30 -4.89
N GLY A 100 -1.88 11.69 -5.33
CA GLY A 100 -1.66 12.62 -6.45
C GLY A 100 -1.58 11.94 -7.82
N GLU A 101 -1.81 10.61 -7.92
CA GLU A 101 -1.77 9.84 -9.18
C GLU A 101 -0.43 9.95 -9.94
N THR A 102 0.67 10.09 -9.20
CA THR A 102 2.04 10.22 -9.76
C THR A 102 2.95 9.04 -9.42
N LEU A 103 2.37 7.95 -8.89
CA LEU A 103 3.14 6.75 -8.53
C LEU A 103 3.75 6.08 -9.76
N LEU A 104 3.02 6.03 -10.89
CA LEU A 104 3.51 5.43 -12.12
C LEU A 104 4.37 6.39 -12.93
N THR A 105 5.43 5.86 -13.56
CA THR A 105 6.24 6.63 -14.50
C THR A 105 5.43 6.96 -15.77
N GLU A 106 5.85 7.97 -16.50
CA GLU A 106 5.15 8.48 -17.69
C GLU A 106 4.81 7.37 -18.70
N LYS A 107 5.71 6.40 -18.86
CA LYS A 107 5.51 5.25 -19.75
C LYS A 107 4.32 4.36 -19.35
N TYR A 108 3.99 4.30 -18.06
CA TYR A 108 2.98 3.40 -17.52
C TYR A 108 1.75 4.10 -16.95
N LYS A 109 1.68 5.43 -17.04
CA LYS A 109 0.60 6.23 -16.43
C LYS A 109 -0.81 5.82 -16.86
N GLN A 110 -0.99 5.30 -18.09
CA GLN A 110 -2.26 4.80 -18.58
C GLN A 110 -2.77 3.56 -17.82
N LEU A 111 -1.90 2.91 -17.06
CA LEU A 111 -2.24 1.75 -16.22
C LEU A 111 -2.62 2.14 -14.79
N TRP A 112 -2.85 3.43 -14.50
CA TRP A 112 -3.17 3.92 -13.15
C TRP A 112 -4.37 3.19 -12.52
N ASN A 113 -5.39 2.87 -13.30
CA ASN A 113 -6.57 2.14 -12.80
C ASN A 113 -6.28 0.70 -12.36
N PHE A 114 -5.08 0.17 -12.65
CA PHE A 114 -4.62 -1.13 -12.18
C PHE A 114 -3.83 -1.06 -10.87
N VAL A 115 -3.63 0.12 -10.31
CA VAL A 115 -3.07 0.30 -8.97
C VAL A 115 -4.22 0.29 -7.95
N ASN A 116 -4.22 -0.70 -7.06
CA ASN A 116 -5.26 -0.86 -6.03
C ASN A 116 -4.93 -0.13 -4.73
N GLY A 117 -3.66 0.03 -4.42
CA GLY A 117 -3.22 0.70 -3.21
C GLY A 117 -1.81 0.32 -2.80
N ILE A 118 -1.47 0.70 -1.59
CA ILE A 118 -0.18 0.41 -0.96
C ILE A 118 -0.37 -0.05 0.48
N SER A 119 0.57 -0.82 0.99
CA SER A 119 0.60 -1.22 2.40
C SER A 119 2.02 -1.26 2.96
N THR A 120 2.14 -1.17 4.27
CA THR A 120 3.39 -1.37 4.98
C THR A 120 3.22 -2.42 6.07
N SER A 121 4.22 -3.26 6.27
CA SER A 121 4.25 -4.24 7.36
C SER A 121 5.62 -4.29 8.03
N PRO A 122 5.67 -4.24 9.37
CA PRO A 122 6.92 -4.21 10.10
C PRO A 122 7.56 -5.61 10.18
N LYS A 123 8.90 -5.63 10.11
CA LYS A 123 9.77 -6.75 10.46
C LYS A 123 10.73 -6.28 11.56
N LYS A 124 11.63 -7.15 12.01
CA LYS A 124 12.54 -6.83 13.09
C LYS A 124 13.41 -5.58 12.80
N HIS A 125 14.05 -5.50 11.63
CA HIS A 125 15.01 -4.45 11.27
C HIS A 125 14.60 -3.58 10.08
N PHE A 126 13.51 -3.93 9.40
CA PHE A 126 13.01 -3.25 8.21
C PHE A 126 11.48 -3.34 8.16
N CYS A 127 10.89 -2.64 7.23
CA CYS A 127 9.50 -2.83 6.84
C CYS A 127 9.41 -3.30 5.40
N ILE A 128 8.36 -4.03 5.07
CA ILE A 128 8.01 -4.34 3.70
C ILE A 128 6.87 -3.43 3.29
N ILE A 129 7.10 -2.61 2.26
CA ILE A 129 6.05 -1.86 1.59
C ILE A 129 5.62 -2.66 0.38
N LYS A 130 4.31 -2.79 0.16
CA LYS A 130 3.74 -3.47 -1.00
C LYS A 130 2.94 -2.49 -1.82
N LEU A 131 3.16 -2.54 -3.14
CA LEU A 131 2.31 -1.89 -4.13
C LEU A 131 1.35 -2.96 -4.64
N TRP A 132 0.04 -2.75 -4.44
CA TRP A 132 -1.01 -3.68 -4.84
C TRP A 132 -1.48 -3.35 -6.25
N ILE A 133 -1.33 -4.31 -7.16
CA ILE A 133 -1.57 -4.09 -8.60
C ILE A 133 -2.44 -5.19 -9.20
N LYS A 134 -3.28 -4.85 -10.18
CA LYS A 134 -4.16 -5.78 -10.88
C LYS A 134 -3.50 -6.45 -12.10
N THR A 135 -2.37 -5.96 -12.57
CA THR A 135 -1.71 -6.47 -13.79
C THR A 135 -0.23 -6.70 -13.57
N GLN A 136 0.28 -7.81 -14.14
CA GLN A 136 1.71 -8.12 -14.14
C GLN A 136 2.54 -7.13 -14.97
N ASP A 137 1.92 -6.34 -15.84
CA ASP A 137 2.60 -5.29 -16.61
C ASP A 137 3.25 -4.22 -15.71
N LEU A 138 2.81 -4.12 -14.46
CA LEU A 138 3.37 -3.26 -13.42
C LEU A 138 4.33 -3.98 -12.46
N SER A 139 4.89 -5.13 -12.82
CA SER A 139 5.73 -5.94 -11.93
C SER A 139 7.17 -5.46 -11.76
N LEU A 140 7.63 -4.53 -12.58
CA LEU A 140 9.02 -4.07 -12.60
C LEU A 140 9.20 -2.73 -11.88
N LYS A 141 10.40 -2.54 -11.30
CA LYS A 141 10.77 -1.30 -10.61
C LYS A 141 10.60 -0.06 -11.48
N ASP A 142 10.93 -0.14 -12.77
CA ASP A 142 10.86 0.99 -13.71
C ASP A 142 9.42 1.48 -13.99
N CYS A 143 8.41 0.73 -13.55
CA CYS A 143 7.03 1.17 -13.63
C CYS A 143 6.71 2.30 -12.65
N PHE A 144 7.49 2.44 -11.58
CA PHE A 144 7.16 3.26 -10.43
C PHE A 144 8.12 4.42 -10.21
N ASN A 145 7.59 5.58 -9.85
CA ASN A 145 8.32 6.71 -9.32
C ASN A 145 8.60 6.47 -7.83
N LEU A 146 9.62 5.66 -7.52
CA LEU A 146 10.05 5.46 -6.14
C LEU A 146 10.89 6.67 -5.66
N PRO A 147 11.02 6.88 -4.33
CA PRO A 147 11.92 7.90 -3.78
C PRO A 147 13.32 7.78 -4.36
N LYS A 148 13.93 8.90 -4.74
CA LYS A 148 15.23 8.94 -5.45
C LYS A 148 16.39 8.33 -4.67
N TYR A 149 16.30 8.35 -3.33
CA TYR A 149 17.30 7.75 -2.44
C TYR A 149 17.17 6.21 -2.31
N TYR A 150 16.11 5.62 -2.89
CA TYR A 150 15.92 4.18 -2.87
C TYR A 150 16.67 3.49 -4.02
N HIS A 151 17.68 2.71 -3.68
CA HIS A 151 18.51 1.97 -4.64
C HIS A 151 18.32 0.45 -4.57
N GLY A 152 17.40 -0.03 -3.71
CA GLY A 152 17.10 -1.45 -3.59
C GLY A 152 16.33 -2.03 -4.77
N GLU A 153 16.22 -3.36 -4.76
CA GLU A 153 15.41 -4.11 -5.72
C GLU A 153 13.96 -4.24 -5.26
N VAL A 154 13.07 -4.51 -6.20
CA VAL A 154 11.67 -4.85 -5.93
C VAL A 154 11.41 -6.31 -6.27
N VAL A 155 10.47 -6.94 -5.58
CA VAL A 155 10.07 -8.33 -5.80
C VAL A 155 8.58 -8.40 -6.06
N TYR A 156 8.21 -8.84 -7.25
CA TYR A 156 6.81 -9.13 -7.60
C TYR A 156 6.43 -10.55 -7.16
N ARG A 157 5.23 -10.68 -6.63
CA ARG A 157 4.57 -11.96 -6.38
C ARG A 157 3.09 -11.86 -6.69
N SER A 158 2.55 -12.85 -7.40
CA SER A 158 1.11 -12.90 -7.64
C SER A 158 0.35 -13.16 -6.32
N ASN A 159 -0.87 -12.63 -6.23
CA ASN A 159 -1.70 -12.87 -5.04
C ASN A 159 -2.18 -14.32 -5.00
N GLN A 160 -2.36 -14.98 -6.16
CA GLN A 160 -2.70 -16.39 -6.22
C GLN A 160 -1.63 -17.27 -5.56
N GLU A 161 -0.34 -17.01 -5.83
CA GLU A 161 0.77 -17.72 -5.16
C GLU A 161 0.75 -17.51 -3.64
N SER A 162 0.34 -16.33 -3.18
CA SER A 162 0.22 -16.03 -1.75
C SER A 162 -0.94 -16.79 -1.12
N ILE A 163 -2.10 -16.83 -1.78
CA ILE A 163 -3.28 -17.58 -1.36
C ILE A 163 -2.96 -19.08 -1.28
N ASP A 164 -2.35 -19.65 -2.32
CA ASP A 164 -2.01 -21.08 -2.38
C ASP A 164 -1.01 -21.47 -1.27
N THR A 165 -0.05 -20.58 -0.98
CA THR A 165 0.93 -20.81 0.11
C THR A 165 0.26 -20.80 1.48
N ASP A 166 -0.72 -19.95 1.72
CA ASP A 166 -1.44 -19.89 3.00
C ASP A 166 -2.36 -21.11 3.18
N HIS A 167 -3.01 -21.59 2.12
CA HIS A 167 -3.79 -22.84 2.17
C HIS A 167 -2.91 -24.06 2.52
N LEU A 168 -1.66 -24.13 2.03
CA LEU A 168 -0.74 -25.20 2.34
C LEU A 168 -0.25 -25.19 3.79
N LYS A 169 -0.19 -24.03 4.45
CA LYS A 169 0.22 -23.90 5.85
C LYS A 169 -0.89 -24.24 6.85
N ASN A 170 -2.14 -24.12 6.41
CA ASN A 170 -3.33 -24.32 7.25
C ASN A 170 -3.93 -25.74 7.13
N ASN A 171 -3.33 -26.62 6.29
CA ASN A 171 -3.61 -28.06 6.18
C ASN A 171 -2.47 -28.89 6.75
#